data_92c9c2c5cfcedf410d5cfa12abb0b1dd
#
_entry.id   92c9c2c5cfcedf410d5cfa12abb0b1dd
#
_cell.length_a   1.000
_cell.length_b   1.000
_cell.length_c   1.000
_cell.angle_alpha   90.00
_cell.angle_beta   90.00
_cell.angle_gamma   90.00
#
_symmetry.space_group_name_H-M   'P 1'
#
loop_
_entity.id
_entity.type
_entity.pdbx_description
1 polymer ?
#
loop_
_entity_poly.entity_id
_entity_poly.type
_entity_poly.pdbx_seq_one_letter_code
_entity_poly.pdbx_strand_id
1 'polypeptide(L)'
;MTSAEKRYPAELARTVARGLIDLLEPYCLSGHLCYAGSLRRGKDTVGDVEICYVSKIKSLRKPGEMFESPCLLAEAFIQHLLPGKLEMRLSETGGITWGSRNKLAVHKATGMPVDLFREPDPADWWRTLVIRTGPKEFNPRLIAAAKRQGLNLHAYGPAFTRMDTGEVVPCRSEREVFDLCGL
;
A
#
# COMPACT_ATOMS: atom_id res chain seq x y z
N MET A 1 -27.08 -1.11 -16.49
CA MET A 1 -26.11 -2.06 -17.08
C MET A 1 -24.77 -1.75 -16.45
N THR A 2 -24.30 -2.59 -15.50
CA THR A 2 -22.96 -2.47 -14.93
C THR A 2 -21.96 -2.81 -16.03
N SER A 3 -21.16 -1.86 -16.47
CA SER A 3 -20.06 -2.14 -17.38
C SER A 3 -19.15 -3.18 -16.70
N ALA A 4 -18.89 -4.28 -17.38
CA ALA A 4 -17.97 -5.29 -16.87
C ALA A 4 -16.63 -4.60 -16.56
N GLU A 5 -16.18 -4.75 -15.32
CA GLU A 5 -14.91 -4.19 -14.86
C GLU A 5 -13.79 -4.71 -15.77
N LYS A 6 -13.03 -3.80 -16.37
CA LYS A 6 -11.93 -4.17 -17.27
C LYS A 6 -10.90 -4.97 -16.51
N ARG A 7 -10.55 -6.14 -17.03
CA ARG A 7 -9.56 -7.03 -16.43
C ARG A 7 -8.34 -7.17 -17.33
N TYR A 8 -7.20 -7.35 -16.72
CA TYR A 8 -5.90 -7.46 -17.40
C TYR A 8 -5.25 -8.80 -17.08
N PRO A 9 -4.53 -9.42 -18.05
CA PRO A 9 -3.73 -10.61 -17.77
C PRO A 9 -2.72 -10.36 -16.65
N ALA A 10 -2.55 -11.32 -15.74
CA ALA A 10 -1.63 -11.19 -14.62
C ALA A 10 -0.17 -10.98 -15.08
N GLU A 11 0.22 -11.52 -16.23
CA GLU A 11 1.58 -11.33 -16.77
C GLU A 11 1.84 -9.87 -17.13
N LEU A 12 0.88 -9.20 -17.79
CA LEU A 12 0.98 -7.77 -18.06
C LEU A 12 1.03 -6.96 -16.76
N ALA A 13 0.19 -7.32 -15.79
CA ALA A 13 0.17 -6.65 -14.48
C ALA A 13 1.48 -6.83 -13.71
N ARG A 14 2.09 -8.02 -13.76
CA ARG A 14 3.42 -8.26 -13.18
C ARG A 14 4.50 -7.42 -13.84
N THR A 15 4.45 -7.27 -15.15
CA THR A 15 5.40 -6.43 -15.90
C THR A 15 5.28 -4.97 -15.46
N VAL A 16 4.05 -4.44 -15.36
CA VAL A 16 3.80 -3.07 -14.87
C VAL A 16 4.26 -2.92 -13.41
N ALA A 17 3.89 -3.88 -12.54
CA ALA A 17 4.26 -3.85 -11.13
C ALA A 17 5.77 -3.86 -10.92
N ARG A 18 6.50 -4.76 -11.59
CA ARG A 18 7.96 -4.84 -11.52
C ARG A 18 8.62 -3.56 -11.99
N GLY A 19 8.21 -3.05 -13.17
CA GLY A 19 8.77 -1.81 -13.68
C GLY A 19 8.57 -0.60 -12.76
N LEU A 20 7.45 -0.52 -12.03
CA LEU A 20 7.23 0.52 -11.02
C LEU A 20 8.01 0.26 -9.72
N ILE A 21 8.13 -0.99 -9.29
CA ILE A 21 8.91 -1.39 -8.13
C ILE A 21 10.39 -1.07 -8.35
N ASP A 22 10.97 -1.46 -9.50
CA ASP A 22 12.37 -1.18 -9.83
C ASP A 22 12.67 0.33 -9.79
N LEU A 23 11.73 1.16 -10.22
CA LEU A 23 11.85 2.62 -10.16
C LEU A 23 11.73 3.18 -8.74
N LEU A 24 10.92 2.57 -7.87
CA LEU A 24 10.66 3.03 -6.52
C LEU A 24 11.68 2.52 -5.49
N GLU A 25 12.32 1.39 -5.76
CA GLU A 25 13.22 0.70 -4.82
C GLU A 25 14.32 1.60 -4.23
N PRO A 26 15.01 2.48 -5.00
CA PRO A 26 16.02 3.38 -4.43
C PRO A 26 15.48 4.33 -3.35
N TYR A 27 14.18 4.61 -3.38
CA TYR A 27 13.51 5.60 -2.53
C TYR A 27 12.69 4.98 -1.40
N CYS A 28 12.59 3.65 -1.36
CA CYS A 28 11.86 2.90 -0.34
C CYS A 28 12.80 2.22 0.65
N LEU A 29 12.33 1.97 1.87
CA LEU A 29 13.07 1.16 2.84
C LEU A 29 13.22 -0.28 2.30
N SER A 30 14.42 -0.83 2.47
CA SER A 30 14.71 -2.21 2.06
C SER A 30 13.73 -3.20 2.71
N GLY A 31 13.18 -4.13 1.90
CA GLY A 31 12.18 -5.10 2.35
C GLY A 31 10.76 -4.55 2.55
N HIS A 32 10.54 -3.25 2.28
CA HIS A 32 9.25 -2.58 2.49
C HIS A 32 8.70 -1.98 1.19
N LEU A 33 8.76 -2.76 0.12
CA LEU A 33 8.19 -2.45 -1.18
C LEU A 33 7.73 -3.75 -1.84
N CYS A 34 6.44 -3.87 -2.10
CA CYS A 34 5.86 -5.10 -2.69
C CYS A 34 4.54 -4.79 -3.40
N TYR A 35 4.23 -5.53 -4.46
CA TYR A 35 2.87 -5.54 -4.97
C TYR A 35 1.95 -6.36 -4.04
N ALA A 36 0.67 -6.00 -4.01
CA ALA A 36 -0.35 -6.58 -3.15
C ALA A 36 -1.56 -7.06 -3.98
N GLY A 37 -2.72 -7.13 -3.37
CA GLY A 37 -4.00 -7.37 -4.02
C GLY A 37 -4.13 -8.70 -4.74
N SER A 38 -4.97 -8.69 -5.77
CA SER A 38 -5.28 -9.87 -6.56
C SER A 38 -4.06 -10.44 -7.29
N LEU A 39 -3.09 -9.58 -7.66
CA LEU A 39 -1.84 -9.99 -8.29
C LEU A 39 -0.98 -10.84 -7.33
N ARG A 40 -0.84 -10.40 -6.08
CA ARG A 40 -0.09 -11.14 -5.05
C ARG A 40 -0.78 -12.46 -4.67
N ARG A 41 -2.11 -12.51 -4.72
CA ARG A 41 -2.87 -13.75 -4.51
C ARG A 41 -2.80 -14.74 -5.68
N GLY A 42 -2.07 -14.45 -6.75
CA GLY A 42 -1.87 -15.35 -7.89
C GLY A 42 -3.08 -15.50 -8.80
N LYS A 43 -3.95 -14.49 -8.91
CA LYS A 43 -5.08 -14.51 -9.87
C LYS A 43 -4.57 -14.40 -11.30
N ASP A 44 -5.18 -15.13 -12.23
CA ASP A 44 -4.82 -15.14 -13.66
C ASP A 44 -5.15 -13.80 -14.35
N THR A 45 -6.17 -13.11 -13.84
CA THR A 45 -6.54 -11.76 -14.28
C THR A 45 -6.77 -10.85 -13.10
N VAL A 46 -6.44 -9.56 -13.24
CA VAL A 46 -6.55 -8.54 -12.20
C VAL A 46 -7.26 -7.30 -12.72
N GLY A 47 -7.85 -6.50 -11.85
CA GLY A 47 -8.45 -5.20 -12.19
C GLY A 47 -7.44 -4.06 -12.18
N ASP A 48 -6.43 -4.19 -11.34
CA ASP A 48 -5.45 -3.16 -11.02
C ASP A 48 -4.10 -3.76 -10.59
N VAL A 49 -3.12 -2.89 -10.42
CA VAL A 49 -1.85 -3.17 -9.73
C VAL A 49 -1.84 -2.39 -8.42
N GLU A 50 -1.77 -3.09 -7.31
CA GLU A 50 -1.63 -2.50 -5.98
C GLU A 50 -0.18 -2.61 -5.53
N ILE A 51 0.44 -1.49 -5.11
CA ILE A 51 1.82 -1.44 -4.59
C ILE A 51 1.82 -0.84 -3.20
N CYS A 52 2.33 -1.59 -2.23
CA CYS A 52 2.57 -1.14 -0.87
C CYS A 52 4.04 -0.73 -0.71
N TYR A 53 4.31 0.35 0.03
CA TYR A 53 5.67 0.81 0.27
C TYR A 53 5.82 1.62 1.55
N VAL A 54 7.05 1.63 2.08
CA VAL A 54 7.51 2.56 3.12
C VAL A 54 8.57 3.46 2.50
N SER A 55 8.34 4.77 2.53
CA SER A 55 9.29 5.74 1.97
C SER A 55 10.51 5.91 2.86
N LYS A 56 11.70 5.98 2.27
CA LYS A 56 12.87 6.56 2.96
C LYS A 56 12.58 8.02 3.28
N ILE A 57 13.10 8.48 4.41
CA ILE A 57 13.05 9.87 4.85
C ILE A 57 14.46 10.45 4.81
N LYS A 58 14.59 11.63 4.23
CA LYS A 58 15.83 12.40 4.25
C LYS A 58 15.52 13.82 4.69
N SER A 59 16.29 14.34 5.63
CA SER A 59 16.23 15.76 5.96
C SER A 59 16.83 16.57 4.82
N LEU A 60 16.08 17.50 4.27
CA LEU A 60 16.50 18.38 3.19
C LEU A 60 16.22 19.83 3.56
N ARG A 61 17.20 20.69 3.29
CA ARG A 61 17.02 22.13 3.39
C ARG A 61 16.62 22.68 2.02
N LYS A 62 15.42 23.23 1.93
CA LYS A 62 14.97 23.86 0.70
C LYS A 62 15.61 25.27 0.54
N PRO A 63 15.80 25.74 -0.71
CA PRO A 63 16.27 27.09 -0.93
C PRO A 63 15.37 28.12 -0.22
N GLY A 64 16.00 28.98 0.61
CA GLY A 64 15.28 30.01 1.37
C GLY A 64 14.74 29.57 2.75
N GLU A 65 14.80 28.29 3.10
CA GLU A 65 14.44 27.81 4.44
C GLU A 65 15.63 27.85 5.40
N MET A 66 15.39 28.26 6.65
CA MET A 66 16.44 28.27 7.71
C MET A 66 16.71 26.89 8.29
N PHE A 67 15.72 25.98 8.26
CA PHE A 67 15.76 24.66 8.86
C PHE A 67 15.60 23.57 7.82
N GLU A 68 16.14 22.39 8.11
CA GLU A 68 15.88 21.18 7.33
C GLU A 68 14.47 20.66 7.62
N SER A 69 13.79 20.20 6.57
CA SER A 69 12.48 19.55 6.68
C SER A 69 12.56 18.11 6.20
N PRO A 70 11.81 17.18 6.81
CA PRO A 70 11.79 15.80 6.37
C PRO A 70 11.17 15.69 4.97
N CYS A 71 11.88 15.05 4.06
CA CYS A 71 11.40 14.73 2.71
C CYS A 71 11.19 13.23 2.59
N LEU A 72 9.99 12.86 2.17
CA LEU A 72 9.64 11.48 1.83
C LEU A 72 10.10 11.22 0.38
N LEU A 73 11.18 10.46 0.22
CA LEU A 73 11.85 10.30 -1.08
C LEU A 73 10.97 9.61 -2.11
N ALA A 74 10.25 8.56 -1.74
CA ALA A 74 9.33 7.87 -2.66
C ALA A 74 8.17 8.78 -3.08
N GLU A 75 7.63 9.60 -2.17
CA GLU A 75 6.59 10.57 -2.49
C GLU A 75 7.06 11.62 -3.51
N ALA A 76 8.24 12.17 -3.29
CA ALA A 76 8.84 13.13 -4.22
C ALA A 76 9.07 12.49 -5.60
N PHE A 77 9.55 11.25 -5.63
CA PHE A 77 9.79 10.52 -6.87
C PHE A 77 8.47 10.17 -7.60
N ILE A 78 7.43 9.75 -6.88
CA ILE A 78 6.11 9.48 -7.47
C ILE A 78 5.56 10.72 -8.18
N GLN A 79 5.75 11.91 -7.63
CA GLN A 79 5.38 13.17 -8.30
C GLN A 79 6.15 13.35 -9.60
N HIS A 80 7.38 12.90 -9.69
CA HIS A 80 8.19 12.96 -10.92
C HIS A 80 7.72 11.94 -11.98
N LEU A 81 7.19 10.79 -11.58
CA LEU A 81 6.69 9.77 -12.52
C LEU A 81 5.40 10.19 -13.25
N LEU A 82 4.60 11.10 -12.66
CA LEU A 82 3.29 11.47 -13.19
C LEU A 82 3.32 11.90 -14.66
N PRO A 83 4.21 12.80 -15.09
CA PRO A 83 4.19 13.29 -16.47
C PRO A 83 4.50 12.21 -17.52
N GLY A 84 5.32 11.21 -17.16
CA GLY A 84 5.84 10.23 -18.12
C GLY A 84 5.18 8.85 -18.06
N LYS A 85 4.82 8.37 -16.88
CA LYS A 85 4.39 6.96 -16.67
C LYS A 85 3.03 6.80 -16.03
N LEU A 86 2.68 7.69 -15.10
CA LEU A 86 1.43 7.63 -14.35
C LEU A 86 0.58 8.88 -14.63
N GLU A 87 -0.72 8.69 -14.49
CA GLU A 87 -1.73 9.76 -14.54
C GLU A 87 -2.66 9.57 -13.35
N MET A 88 -3.06 10.67 -12.69
CA MET A 88 -4.04 10.58 -11.60
C MET A 88 -5.37 10.04 -12.10
N ARG A 89 -5.95 9.13 -11.35
CA ARG A 89 -7.24 8.51 -11.65
C ARG A 89 -8.33 9.09 -10.74
N LEU A 90 -9.50 9.33 -11.31
CA LEU A 90 -10.70 9.59 -10.51
C LEU A 90 -11.13 8.32 -9.78
N SER A 91 -11.56 8.47 -8.54
CA SER A 91 -12.24 7.41 -7.79
C SER A 91 -13.61 7.12 -8.39
N GLU A 92 -14.25 6.03 -7.96
CA GLU A 92 -15.64 5.68 -8.37
C GLU A 92 -16.66 6.80 -8.07
N THR A 93 -16.38 7.63 -7.06
CA THR A 93 -17.20 8.78 -6.68
C THR A 93 -16.81 10.07 -7.39
N GLY A 94 -15.89 10.02 -8.37
CA GLY A 94 -15.46 11.16 -9.17
C GLY A 94 -14.41 12.07 -8.50
N GLY A 95 -13.94 11.73 -7.31
CA GLY A 95 -12.90 12.49 -6.61
C GLY A 95 -11.48 12.04 -6.97
N ILE A 96 -10.49 12.92 -6.79
CA ILE A 96 -9.07 12.57 -6.89
C ILE A 96 -8.61 12.02 -5.53
N THR A 97 -8.08 10.81 -5.51
CA THR A 97 -7.41 10.24 -4.34
C THR A 97 -5.91 10.33 -4.52
N TRP A 98 -5.32 11.38 -3.95
CA TRP A 98 -3.88 11.66 -4.01
C TRP A 98 -3.38 12.15 -2.64
N GLY A 99 -3.65 11.34 -1.62
CA GLY A 99 -3.31 11.63 -0.24
C GLY A 99 -1.92 11.12 0.15
N SER A 100 -1.56 11.41 1.41
CA SER A 100 -0.28 10.98 1.97
C SER A 100 -0.14 9.45 2.14
N ARG A 101 -1.25 8.71 2.16
CA ARG A 101 -1.27 7.25 2.33
C ARG A 101 -1.70 6.49 1.09
N ASN A 102 -2.64 7.04 0.33
CA ASN A 102 -3.24 6.37 -0.82
C ASN A 102 -3.18 7.29 -2.04
N LYS A 103 -2.75 6.74 -3.17
CA LYS A 103 -2.75 7.43 -4.47
C LYS A 103 -3.34 6.50 -5.51
N LEU A 104 -4.32 6.99 -6.26
CA LEU A 104 -4.93 6.28 -7.37
C LEU A 104 -4.44 6.85 -8.69
N ALA A 105 -3.86 6.00 -9.51
CA ALA A 105 -3.28 6.35 -10.80
C ALA A 105 -3.72 5.41 -11.91
N VAL A 106 -3.36 5.75 -13.13
CA VAL A 106 -3.39 4.89 -14.31
C VAL A 106 -1.98 4.82 -14.89
N HIS A 107 -1.52 3.63 -15.20
CA HIS A 107 -0.30 3.45 -15.98
C HIS A 107 -0.56 3.81 -17.44
N LYS A 108 0.03 4.92 -17.91
CA LYS A 108 -0.30 5.55 -19.21
C LYS A 108 -0.17 4.61 -20.40
N ALA A 109 0.90 3.81 -20.44
CA ALA A 109 1.18 2.95 -21.59
C ALA A 109 0.17 1.79 -21.74
N THR A 110 -0.47 1.32 -20.65
CA THR A 110 -1.38 0.17 -20.67
C THR A 110 -2.83 0.52 -20.36
N GLY A 111 -3.08 1.71 -19.81
CA GLY A 111 -4.38 2.09 -19.26
C GLY A 111 -4.76 1.32 -17.98
N MET A 112 -3.82 0.59 -17.37
CA MET A 112 -4.06 -0.23 -16.18
C MET A 112 -4.13 0.64 -14.94
N PRO A 113 -5.15 0.50 -14.09
CA PRO A 113 -5.20 1.16 -12.80
C PRO A 113 -4.02 0.75 -11.92
N VAL A 114 -3.46 1.71 -11.20
CA VAL A 114 -2.35 1.52 -10.24
C VAL A 114 -2.71 2.21 -8.95
N ASP A 115 -2.75 1.46 -7.87
CA ASP A 115 -3.02 1.97 -6.54
C ASP A 115 -1.75 1.89 -5.70
N LEU A 116 -1.31 3.04 -5.19
CA LEU A 116 -0.09 3.15 -4.39
C LEU A 116 -0.47 3.38 -2.92
N PHE A 117 -0.03 2.49 -2.04
CA PHE A 117 -0.34 2.49 -0.62
C PHE A 117 0.93 2.70 0.20
N ARG A 118 1.08 3.90 0.78
CA ARG A 118 2.19 4.19 1.69
C ARG A 118 1.86 3.78 3.11
N GLU A 119 2.71 2.96 3.71
CA GLU A 119 2.74 2.78 5.15
C GLU A 119 3.71 3.81 5.76
N PRO A 120 3.25 4.68 6.65
CA PRO A 120 4.11 5.67 7.28
C PRO A 120 5.11 5.09 8.28
N ASP A 121 4.72 4.04 9.01
CA ASP A 121 5.53 3.39 10.03
C ASP A 121 5.97 1.99 9.57
N PRO A 122 7.27 1.74 9.42
CA PRO A 122 7.76 0.41 9.06
C PRO A 122 7.36 -0.69 10.05
N ALA A 123 7.08 -0.36 11.32
CA ALA A 123 6.60 -1.33 12.30
C ALA A 123 5.21 -1.91 11.95
N ASP A 124 4.41 -1.16 11.17
CA ASP A 124 3.06 -1.56 10.76
C ASP A 124 3.01 -2.20 9.36
N TRP A 125 4.17 -2.42 8.74
CA TRP A 125 4.30 -2.92 7.37
C TRP A 125 3.54 -4.22 7.11
N TRP A 126 3.73 -5.21 7.96
CA TRP A 126 3.16 -6.54 7.74
C TRP A 126 1.63 -6.53 7.78
N ARG A 127 1.06 -5.78 8.71
CA ARG A 127 -0.38 -5.57 8.75
C ARG A 127 -0.88 -4.90 7.45
N THR A 128 -0.22 -3.86 7.00
CA THR A 128 -0.60 -3.17 5.76
C THR A 128 -0.53 -4.11 4.57
N LEU A 129 0.54 -4.89 4.44
CA LEU A 129 0.69 -5.85 3.35
C LEU A 129 -0.41 -6.93 3.38
N VAL A 130 -0.75 -7.47 4.55
CA VAL A 130 -1.84 -8.45 4.70
C VAL A 130 -3.18 -7.85 4.32
N ILE A 131 -3.54 -6.69 4.87
CA ILE A 131 -4.83 -6.02 4.61
C ILE A 131 -4.95 -5.67 3.11
N ARG A 132 -3.89 -5.15 2.48
CA ARG A 132 -3.90 -4.80 1.06
C ARG A 132 -3.81 -6.02 0.15
N THR A 133 -3.23 -7.12 0.60
CA THR A 133 -3.28 -8.38 -0.14
C THR A 133 -4.70 -8.92 -0.17
N GLY A 134 -5.47 -8.82 0.88
CA GLY A 134 -6.89 -9.19 0.94
C GLY A 134 -7.16 -10.69 0.73
N PRO A 135 -8.29 -11.08 0.16
CA PRO A 135 -9.33 -10.23 -0.43
C PRO A 135 -10.07 -9.36 0.60
N LYS A 136 -10.72 -8.29 0.14
CA LYS A 136 -11.38 -7.34 1.06
C LYS A 136 -12.40 -7.98 1.98
N GLU A 137 -13.07 -9.03 1.53
CA GLU A 137 -14.04 -9.82 2.30
C GLU A 137 -13.40 -10.60 3.46
N PHE A 138 -12.09 -10.84 3.38
CA PHE A 138 -11.32 -11.46 4.44
C PHE A 138 -10.97 -10.50 5.57
N ASN A 139 -10.80 -9.22 5.29
CA ASN A 139 -10.38 -8.23 6.28
C ASN A 139 -11.32 -8.12 7.50
N PRO A 140 -12.68 -8.10 7.35
CA PRO A 140 -13.58 -8.16 8.51
C PRO A 140 -13.42 -9.43 9.34
N ARG A 141 -13.13 -10.57 8.72
CA ARG A 141 -12.90 -11.84 9.42
C ARG A 141 -11.60 -11.79 10.22
N LEU A 142 -10.55 -11.21 9.66
CA LEU A 142 -9.27 -11.00 10.34
C LEU A 142 -9.43 -10.10 11.57
N ILE A 143 -10.17 -8.98 11.45
CA ILE A 143 -10.48 -8.08 12.56
C ILE A 143 -11.29 -8.81 13.64
N ALA A 144 -12.31 -9.59 13.26
CA ALA A 144 -13.11 -10.36 14.21
C ALA A 144 -12.28 -11.45 14.90
N ALA A 145 -11.33 -12.05 14.19
CA ALA A 145 -10.41 -13.05 14.74
C ALA A 145 -9.47 -12.42 15.79
N ALA A 146 -8.85 -11.28 15.49
CA ALA A 146 -8.04 -10.52 16.45
C ALA A 146 -8.82 -10.17 17.72
N LYS A 147 -10.07 -9.74 17.60
CA LYS A 147 -10.94 -9.42 18.75
C LYS A 147 -11.15 -10.63 19.65
N ARG A 148 -11.29 -11.83 19.12
CA ARG A 148 -11.40 -13.06 19.93
C ARG A 148 -10.13 -13.36 20.74
N GLN A 149 -8.98 -12.83 20.32
CA GLN A 149 -7.71 -12.91 21.03
C GLN A 149 -7.48 -11.72 21.99
N GLY A 150 -8.49 -10.88 22.23
CA GLY A 150 -8.36 -9.68 23.05
C GLY A 150 -7.56 -8.55 22.42
N LEU A 151 -7.43 -8.56 21.07
CA LEU A 151 -6.66 -7.58 20.31
C LEU A 151 -7.57 -6.76 19.38
N ASN A 152 -7.26 -5.48 19.23
CA ASN A 152 -7.76 -4.66 18.14
C ASN A 152 -6.75 -4.68 16.99
N LEU A 153 -7.21 -5.08 15.81
CA LEU A 153 -6.47 -4.91 14.55
C LEU A 153 -6.97 -3.63 13.88
N HIS A 154 -6.06 -2.70 13.64
CA HIS A 154 -6.38 -1.40 13.07
C HIS A 154 -5.97 -1.33 11.59
N ALA A 155 -6.79 -0.69 10.78
CA ALA A 155 -6.46 -0.42 9.38
C ALA A 155 -5.38 0.67 9.23
N TYR A 156 -5.28 1.56 10.24
CA TYR A 156 -4.33 2.67 10.29
C TYR A 156 -3.81 2.85 11.72
N GLY A 157 -2.62 3.43 11.87
CA GLY A 157 -1.93 3.55 13.16
C GLY A 157 -1.29 2.24 13.58
N PRO A 158 -1.07 2.00 14.86
CA PRO A 158 -0.47 0.77 15.37
C PRO A 158 -1.24 -0.46 14.86
N ALA A 159 -0.53 -1.48 14.34
CA ALA A 159 -1.16 -2.64 13.74
C ALA A 159 -2.10 -3.35 14.72
N PHE A 160 -1.60 -3.64 15.90
CA PHE A 160 -2.37 -4.29 16.98
C PHE A 160 -2.26 -3.53 18.29
N THR A 161 -3.37 -3.49 19.04
CA THR A 161 -3.38 -3.03 20.42
C THR A 161 -4.18 -4.00 21.29
N ARG A 162 -3.81 -4.14 22.56
CA ARG A 162 -4.60 -4.87 23.54
C ARG A 162 -5.93 -4.14 23.79
N MET A 163 -7.01 -4.89 23.89
CA MET A 163 -8.34 -4.31 24.10
C MET A 163 -8.52 -3.73 25.50
N ASP A 164 -7.87 -4.31 26.49
CA ASP A 164 -7.96 -3.96 27.91
C ASP A 164 -7.06 -2.78 28.29
N THR A 165 -5.82 -2.76 27.79
CA THR A 165 -4.82 -1.75 28.19
C THR A 165 -4.53 -0.70 27.12
N GLY A 166 -4.88 -0.96 25.85
CA GLY A 166 -4.48 -0.13 24.72
C GLY A 166 -2.99 -0.25 24.34
N GLU A 167 -2.26 -1.13 25.02
CA GLU A 167 -0.84 -1.36 24.73
C GLU A 167 -0.63 -1.86 23.30
N VAL A 168 0.39 -1.31 22.62
CA VAL A 168 0.76 -1.72 21.27
C VAL A 168 1.41 -3.10 21.30
N VAL A 169 0.90 -4.01 20.47
CA VAL A 169 1.48 -5.34 20.29
C VAL A 169 2.26 -5.34 18.97
N PRO A 170 3.58 -5.52 19.01
CA PRO A 170 4.42 -5.50 17.82
C PRO A 170 4.11 -6.70 16.91
N CYS A 171 4.29 -6.49 15.60
CA CYS A 171 4.13 -7.53 14.59
C CYS A 171 5.31 -7.45 13.61
N ARG A 172 6.10 -8.53 13.48
CA ARG A 172 7.39 -8.57 12.78
C ARG A 172 7.40 -9.38 11.49
N SER A 173 6.28 -10.03 11.18
CA SER A 173 6.15 -10.83 9.97
C SER A 173 4.68 -10.96 9.55
N GLU A 174 4.48 -11.31 8.29
CA GLU A 174 3.14 -11.61 7.78
C GLU A 174 2.48 -12.79 8.53
N ARG A 175 3.26 -13.83 8.84
CA ARG A 175 2.80 -14.97 9.64
C ARG A 175 2.32 -14.51 11.02
N GLU A 176 3.06 -13.64 11.67
CA GLU A 176 2.72 -13.13 12.99
C GLU A 176 1.40 -12.33 13.01
N VAL A 177 1.02 -11.69 11.87
CA VAL A 177 -0.31 -11.09 11.73
C VAL A 177 -1.41 -12.14 11.88
N PHE A 178 -1.24 -13.32 11.28
CA PHE A 178 -2.21 -14.42 11.38
C PHE A 178 -2.15 -15.08 12.76
N ASP A 179 -0.97 -15.34 13.29
CA ASP A 179 -0.78 -15.95 14.62
C ASP A 179 -1.45 -15.08 15.71
N LEU A 180 -1.30 -13.75 15.67
CA LEU A 180 -1.97 -12.81 16.58
C LEU A 180 -3.50 -12.81 16.43
N CYS A 181 -4.00 -13.21 15.27
CA CYS A 181 -5.43 -13.38 15.04
C CYS A 181 -5.93 -14.80 15.42
N GLY A 182 -5.03 -15.72 15.78
CA GLY A 182 -5.38 -17.12 16.07
C GLY A 182 -5.79 -17.89 14.80
N LEU A 183 -5.11 -17.65 13.67
CA LEU A 183 -5.36 -18.24 12.36
C LEU A 183 -4.15 -19.00 11.84
#